data_49027a9adac85913d2b60e2b32e252e7
#
_entry.id   49027a9adac85913d2b60e2b32e252e7
#
_cell.length_a   1.000
_cell.length_b   1.000
_cell.length_c   1.000
_cell.angle_alpha   90.00
_cell.angle_beta   90.00
_cell.angle_gamma   90.00
#
_symmetry.space_group_name_H-M   'P 1'
#
loop_
_entity.id
_entity.type
_entity.pdbx_description
1 polymer ?
#
loop_
_entity_poly.entity_id
_entity_poly.type
_entity_poly.pdbx_seq_one_letter_code
_entity_poly.pdbx_strand_id
1 'polypeptide(L)'
;MTLRTAATVAAMLCAALATHASAAPTGVAAIQARLTNPDGGIVVVAHRGCHAPAPEHGFKDSAPENSLAALERCIAIGADVMETDVRRAADGTLVMLHDATVDRTTDGTGKLSELTLTDLQKLRLRSDEGGAQAPLTDQRVVTLEQMLARSKGHILLNLDVKDAIYVQVVDAVARAGMQHQVIVKAEAGIATPPLAAMLPFDKVYFFPILINAHGTADLAAVATAQTRNAHPVAFELPKMTAAQLPALVAVSKAHNVRLMVNSLWEGFIAGYGGDADAERDPDKVWGRMHRDGISIIQTDAPEALLRYRASLEQR
;
A
#
# COMPACT_ATOMS: atom_id res chain seq x y z
N MET A 1 57.04 -68.47 -11.45
CA MET A 1 56.82 -67.58 -10.29
C MET A 1 56.57 -66.19 -10.83
N THR A 2 55.31 -65.85 -11.07
CA THR A 2 54.89 -64.63 -11.75
C THR A 2 54.03 -63.81 -10.82
N LEU A 3 54.58 -62.67 -10.38
CA LEU A 3 53.81 -61.68 -9.60
C LEU A 3 52.80 -60.95 -10.47
N ARG A 4 51.53 -60.92 -10.05
CA ARG A 4 50.48 -60.06 -10.60
C ARG A 4 50.33 -58.89 -9.72
N THR A 5 50.64 -57.70 -10.27
CA THR A 5 50.36 -56.39 -9.64
C THR A 5 48.89 -56.01 -9.88
N ALA A 6 48.11 -55.83 -8.82
CA ALA A 6 46.76 -55.30 -8.88
C ALA A 6 46.82 -53.74 -8.86
N ALA A 7 46.33 -53.10 -9.88
CA ALA A 7 46.14 -51.66 -9.93
C ALA A 7 44.72 -51.30 -9.42
N THR A 8 44.66 -50.57 -8.31
CA THR A 8 43.40 -50.08 -7.74
C THR A 8 43.06 -48.72 -8.40
N VAL A 9 41.98 -48.70 -9.19
CA VAL A 9 41.43 -47.44 -9.77
C VAL A 9 40.49 -46.84 -8.74
N ALA A 10 40.87 -45.69 -8.18
CA ALA A 10 40.00 -44.88 -7.34
C ALA A 10 39.16 -43.98 -8.24
N ALA A 11 37.84 -44.24 -8.30
CA ALA A 11 36.87 -43.39 -8.98
C ALA A 11 36.49 -42.26 -8.02
N MET A 12 36.94 -41.01 -8.31
CA MET A 12 36.45 -39.79 -7.67
C MET A 12 35.05 -39.46 -8.22
N LEU A 13 34.06 -39.59 -7.37
CA LEU A 13 32.69 -39.15 -7.63
C LEU A 13 32.63 -37.64 -7.32
N CYS A 14 32.76 -36.77 -8.35
CA CYS A 14 32.45 -35.34 -8.23
C CYS A 14 30.92 -35.18 -8.18
N ALA A 15 30.34 -35.01 -7.00
CA ALA A 15 28.96 -34.59 -6.84
C ALA A 15 28.88 -33.08 -7.20
N ALA A 16 28.39 -32.82 -8.40
CA ALA A 16 28.04 -31.45 -8.79
C ALA A 16 26.80 -31.00 -7.97
N LEU A 17 27.01 -30.18 -6.99
CA LEU A 17 25.95 -29.43 -6.31
C LEU A 17 25.36 -28.43 -7.32
N ALA A 18 24.28 -28.84 -7.99
CA ALA A 18 23.46 -27.92 -8.77
C ALA A 18 22.80 -26.93 -7.81
N THR A 19 23.37 -25.74 -7.68
CA THR A 19 22.71 -24.61 -7.06
C THR A 19 21.53 -24.25 -7.95
N HIS A 20 20.33 -24.67 -7.56
CA HIS A 20 19.11 -24.19 -8.18
C HIS A 20 19.00 -22.70 -7.83
N ALA A 21 19.39 -21.81 -8.74
CA ALA A 21 19.05 -20.41 -8.65
C ALA A 21 17.52 -20.35 -8.68
N SER A 22 16.90 -20.01 -7.54
CA SER A 22 15.46 -19.77 -7.47
C SER A 22 15.15 -18.61 -8.42
N ALA A 23 14.22 -18.82 -9.35
CA ALA A 23 13.77 -17.74 -10.22
C ALA A 23 13.26 -16.57 -9.37
N ALA A 24 13.58 -15.33 -9.77
CA ALA A 24 13.07 -14.16 -9.07
C ALA A 24 11.53 -14.21 -9.03
N PRO A 25 10.91 -13.82 -7.91
CA PRO A 25 9.46 -13.82 -7.79
C PRO A 25 8.84 -12.87 -8.82
N THR A 26 7.67 -13.23 -9.35
CA THR A 26 6.90 -12.42 -10.30
C THR A 26 5.49 -12.13 -9.77
N GLY A 27 4.79 -11.17 -10.36
CA GLY A 27 3.43 -10.81 -9.94
C GLY A 27 3.36 -10.38 -8.48
N VAL A 28 2.29 -10.75 -7.78
CA VAL A 28 2.07 -10.36 -6.38
C VAL A 28 3.19 -10.81 -5.43
N ALA A 29 3.83 -11.92 -5.71
CA ALA A 29 4.97 -12.40 -4.90
C ALA A 29 6.19 -11.46 -4.99
N ALA A 30 6.44 -10.85 -6.15
CA ALA A 30 7.48 -9.83 -6.30
C ALA A 30 7.15 -8.56 -5.50
N ILE A 31 5.87 -8.15 -5.50
CA ILE A 31 5.42 -7.00 -4.72
C ILE A 31 5.56 -7.28 -3.22
N GLN A 32 5.16 -8.46 -2.75
CA GLN A 32 5.32 -8.88 -1.36
C GLN A 32 6.80 -8.89 -0.93
N ALA A 33 7.68 -9.43 -1.78
CA ALA A 33 9.12 -9.44 -1.52
C ALA A 33 9.68 -8.02 -1.45
N ARG A 34 9.25 -7.11 -2.33
CA ARG A 34 9.62 -5.68 -2.29
C ARG A 34 9.12 -5.02 -1.01
N LEU A 35 7.85 -5.23 -0.65
CA LEU A 35 7.23 -4.63 0.53
C LEU A 35 7.93 -5.03 1.83
N THR A 36 8.26 -6.31 1.98
CA THR A 36 8.82 -6.86 3.22
C THR A 36 10.34 -6.77 3.31
N ASN A 37 11.03 -6.39 2.22
CA ASN A 37 12.46 -6.13 2.22
C ASN A 37 12.73 -4.65 2.55
N PRO A 38 13.42 -4.30 3.64
CA PRO A 38 13.79 -2.92 3.96
C PRO A 38 14.55 -2.21 2.83
N ASP A 39 15.35 -2.95 2.07
CA ASP A 39 16.14 -2.48 0.94
C ASP A 39 15.45 -2.72 -0.42
N GLY A 40 14.16 -3.00 -0.43
CA GLY A 40 13.38 -3.36 -1.63
C GLY A 40 13.12 -2.20 -2.61
N GLY A 41 13.71 -1.04 -2.41
CA GLY A 41 13.49 0.14 -3.23
C GLY A 41 12.13 0.80 -2.95
N ILE A 42 11.66 1.63 -3.89
CA ILE A 42 10.39 2.35 -3.74
C ILE A 42 9.22 1.40 -3.95
N VAL A 43 8.28 1.36 -2.98
CA VAL A 43 6.94 0.77 -3.13
C VAL A 43 5.97 1.88 -3.52
N VAL A 44 5.27 1.70 -4.63
CA VAL A 44 4.31 2.68 -5.16
C VAL A 44 2.91 2.33 -4.68
N VAL A 45 2.30 3.23 -3.91
CA VAL A 45 0.93 3.11 -3.40
C VAL A 45 0.05 4.13 -4.14
N ALA A 46 -0.97 3.65 -4.85
CA ALA A 46 -1.93 4.52 -5.52
C ALA A 46 -3.06 4.88 -4.55
N HIS A 47 -3.18 6.16 -4.20
CA HIS A 47 -4.19 6.70 -3.29
C HIS A 47 -5.59 6.55 -3.90
N ARG A 48 -6.50 5.92 -3.17
CA ARG A 48 -7.88 5.56 -3.62
C ARG A 48 -7.92 4.85 -4.97
N GLY A 49 -6.83 4.20 -5.35
CA GLY A 49 -6.63 3.57 -6.65
C GLY A 49 -6.02 4.50 -7.71
N CYS A 50 -5.81 3.95 -8.90
CA CYS A 50 -5.27 4.71 -10.02
C CYS A 50 -6.40 5.48 -10.72
N HIS A 51 -6.97 6.48 -10.04
CA HIS A 51 -8.10 7.26 -10.53
C HIS A 51 -7.68 8.31 -11.56
N ALA A 52 -6.49 8.88 -11.44
CA ALA A 52 -5.95 9.84 -12.42
C ALA A 52 -5.70 9.20 -13.81
N PRO A 53 -5.63 9.98 -14.89
CA PRO A 53 -5.21 9.49 -16.21
C PRO A 53 -3.83 8.84 -16.17
N ALA A 54 -3.64 7.79 -17.00
CA ALA A 54 -2.37 7.11 -17.18
C ALA A 54 -2.09 6.95 -18.70
N PRO A 55 -1.72 8.03 -19.39
CA PRO A 55 -1.68 8.09 -20.85
C PRO A 55 -0.61 7.19 -21.46
N GLU A 56 0.49 6.89 -20.77
CA GLU A 56 1.54 5.98 -21.26
C GLU A 56 1.01 4.53 -21.38
N HIS A 57 -0.02 4.19 -20.61
CA HIS A 57 -0.72 2.90 -20.66
C HIS A 57 -2.06 2.97 -21.40
N GLY A 58 -2.35 4.07 -22.08
CA GLY A 58 -3.56 4.24 -22.90
C GLY A 58 -4.80 4.74 -22.16
N PHE A 59 -4.73 5.01 -20.87
CA PHE A 59 -5.85 5.55 -20.07
C PHE A 59 -5.85 7.08 -20.11
N LYS A 60 -6.67 7.65 -21.01
CA LYS A 60 -6.72 9.11 -21.24
C LYS A 60 -7.64 9.84 -20.26
N ASP A 61 -8.68 9.16 -19.78
CA ASP A 61 -9.70 9.74 -18.90
C ASP A 61 -9.49 9.25 -17.46
N SER A 62 -9.96 10.00 -16.46
CA SER A 62 -9.96 9.57 -15.06
C SER A 62 -10.95 8.42 -14.81
N ALA A 63 -10.65 7.54 -13.87
CA ALA A 63 -11.59 6.57 -13.30
C ALA A 63 -12.13 7.09 -11.96
N PRO A 64 -13.28 6.62 -11.46
CA PRO A 64 -13.72 6.94 -10.11
C PRO A 64 -12.74 6.41 -9.05
N GLU A 65 -12.47 7.19 -8.00
CA GLU A 65 -11.78 6.70 -6.81
C GLU A 65 -12.50 5.47 -6.22
N ASN A 66 -11.79 4.60 -5.51
CA ASN A 66 -12.35 3.44 -4.80
C ASN A 66 -13.18 2.48 -5.69
N SER A 67 -12.91 2.43 -7.00
CA SER A 67 -13.66 1.64 -7.98
C SER A 67 -12.87 0.46 -8.53
N LEU A 68 -13.58 -0.50 -9.16
CA LEU A 68 -12.92 -1.57 -9.91
C LEU A 68 -12.17 -1.04 -11.12
N ALA A 69 -12.65 0.04 -11.77
CA ALA A 69 -11.95 0.66 -12.88
C ALA A 69 -10.58 1.24 -12.45
N ALA A 70 -10.51 1.89 -11.28
CA ALA A 70 -9.26 2.36 -10.71
C ALA A 70 -8.33 1.19 -10.33
N LEU A 71 -8.87 0.09 -9.77
CA LEU A 71 -8.11 -1.13 -9.47
C LEU A 71 -7.52 -1.75 -10.74
N GLU A 72 -8.33 -1.94 -11.78
CA GLU A 72 -7.88 -2.55 -13.03
C GLU A 72 -6.79 -1.72 -13.70
N ARG A 73 -6.89 -0.40 -13.61
CA ARG A 73 -5.84 0.51 -14.07
C ARG A 73 -4.57 0.35 -13.25
N CYS A 74 -4.65 0.28 -11.91
CA CYS A 74 -3.49 0.02 -11.06
C CYS A 74 -2.76 -1.27 -11.45
N ILE A 75 -3.51 -2.33 -11.71
CA ILE A 75 -2.95 -3.61 -12.16
C ILE A 75 -2.27 -3.44 -13.53
N ALA A 76 -2.92 -2.74 -14.46
CA ALA A 76 -2.43 -2.56 -15.82
C ALA A 76 -1.14 -1.73 -15.89
N ILE A 77 -1.00 -0.68 -15.07
CA ILE A 77 0.22 0.15 -15.02
C ILE A 77 1.33 -0.46 -14.14
N GLY A 78 1.04 -1.53 -13.39
CA GLY A 78 2.02 -2.20 -12.53
C GLY A 78 2.27 -1.50 -11.19
N ALA A 79 1.27 -0.82 -10.61
CA ALA A 79 1.35 -0.32 -9.23
C ALA A 79 1.53 -1.48 -8.25
N ASP A 80 2.29 -1.25 -7.17
CA ASP A 80 2.52 -2.30 -6.17
C ASP A 80 1.32 -2.46 -5.23
N VAL A 81 0.70 -1.36 -4.83
CA VAL A 81 -0.38 -1.31 -3.86
C VAL A 81 -1.46 -0.35 -4.33
N MET A 82 -2.72 -0.75 -4.25
CA MET A 82 -3.85 0.16 -4.28
C MET A 82 -4.27 0.47 -2.86
N GLU A 83 -4.22 1.72 -2.46
CA GLU A 83 -4.91 2.17 -1.26
C GLU A 83 -6.38 2.40 -1.57
N THR A 84 -7.27 2.10 -0.61
CA THR A 84 -8.73 2.18 -0.79
C THR A 84 -9.45 2.18 0.55
N ASP A 85 -10.58 2.89 0.62
CA ASP A 85 -11.30 3.20 1.85
C ASP A 85 -12.45 2.23 2.09
N VAL A 86 -12.58 1.72 3.32
CA VAL A 86 -13.63 0.78 3.71
C VAL A 86 -14.59 1.42 4.71
N ARG A 87 -15.89 1.37 4.41
CA ARG A 87 -16.98 1.75 5.29
C ARG A 87 -18.04 0.68 5.37
N ARG A 88 -18.99 0.87 6.29
CA ARG A 88 -20.13 -0.03 6.51
C ARG A 88 -21.44 0.62 6.11
N ALA A 89 -22.19 -0.02 5.21
CA ALA A 89 -23.55 0.35 4.81
C ALA A 89 -24.58 0.02 5.91
N ALA A 90 -25.83 0.50 5.77
CA ALA A 90 -26.91 0.32 6.73
C ALA A 90 -27.23 -1.16 7.02
N ASP A 91 -27.11 -2.02 6.01
CA ASP A 91 -27.36 -3.47 6.12
C ASP A 91 -26.14 -4.28 6.59
N GLY A 92 -25.05 -3.60 6.98
CA GLY A 92 -23.82 -4.23 7.47
C GLY A 92 -22.81 -4.58 6.39
N THR A 93 -23.13 -4.40 5.10
CA THR A 93 -22.23 -4.66 3.99
C THR A 93 -21.01 -3.72 4.05
N LEU A 94 -19.81 -4.27 3.84
CA LEU A 94 -18.58 -3.48 3.71
C LEU A 94 -18.45 -2.99 2.28
N VAL A 95 -18.30 -1.67 2.11
CA VAL A 95 -18.24 -1.00 0.81
C VAL A 95 -17.02 -0.09 0.70
N MET A 96 -16.60 0.18 -0.53
CA MET A 96 -15.46 1.02 -0.84
C MET A 96 -15.93 2.46 -1.06
N LEU A 97 -15.71 3.33 -0.07
CA LEU A 97 -16.04 4.76 -0.13
C LEU A 97 -15.26 5.54 0.94
N HIS A 98 -14.71 6.70 0.58
CA HIS A 98 -13.94 7.53 1.50
C HIS A 98 -14.85 8.29 2.48
N ASP A 99 -15.85 9.01 1.97
CA ASP A 99 -16.67 9.95 2.76
C ASP A 99 -17.75 9.22 3.57
N ALA A 100 -18.20 9.85 4.64
CA ALA A 100 -19.37 9.39 5.41
C ALA A 100 -20.70 9.60 4.67
N THR A 101 -20.69 10.37 3.57
CA THR A 101 -21.84 10.63 2.69
C THR A 101 -21.52 10.25 1.26
N VAL A 102 -22.53 10.05 0.42
CA VAL A 102 -22.37 9.67 -0.98
C VAL A 102 -22.29 10.86 -1.93
N ASP A 103 -22.46 12.08 -1.43
CA ASP A 103 -22.70 13.32 -2.20
C ASP A 103 -21.56 13.69 -3.14
N ARG A 104 -20.30 13.56 -2.70
CA ARG A 104 -19.13 13.98 -3.47
C ARG A 104 -18.86 13.04 -4.64
N THR A 105 -18.94 11.75 -4.41
CA THR A 105 -18.45 10.73 -5.35
C THR A 105 -19.55 10.03 -6.14
N THR A 106 -20.85 10.37 -5.90
CA THR A 106 -21.97 9.75 -6.62
C THR A 106 -23.00 10.78 -7.12
N ASP A 107 -24.03 10.30 -7.84
CA ASP A 107 -25.21 11.08 -8.20
C ASP A 107 -26.31 11.04 -7.11
N GLY A 108 -26.05 10.39 -5.97
CA GLY A 108 -26.94 10.39 -4.80
C GLY A 108 -26.57 11.44 -3.76
N THR A 109 -27.35 11.46 -2.66
CA THR A 109 -27.13 12.33 -1.51
C THR A 109 -27.43 11.58 -0.20
N GLY A 110 -26.78 12.03 0.89
CA GLY A 110 -27.08 11.55 2.24
C GLY A 110 -25.98 10.63 2.82
N LYS A 111 -26.21 10.19 4.05
CA LYS A 111 -25.22 9.41 4.78
C LYS A 111 -25.16 7.96 4.28
N LEU A 112 -23.96 7.47 4.03
CA LEU A 112 -23.73 6.07 3.63
C LEU A 112 -24.31 5.08 4.67
N SER A 113 -24.17 5.39 5.96
CA SER A 113 -24.69 4.54 7.05
C SER A 113 -26.21 4.41 7.10
N GLU A 114 -26.95 5.20 6.33
CA GLU A 114 -28.40 5.16 6.18
C GLU A 114 -28.88 4.45 4.90
N LEU A 115 -27.94 4.08 4.00
CA LEU A 115 -28.21 3.41 2.72
C LEU A 115 -27.80 1.94 2.76
N THR A 116 -28.66 1.07 2.22
CA THR A 116 -28.34 -0.35 2.02
C THR A 116 -27.45 -0.54 0.80
N LEU A 117 -26.81 -1.72 0.64
CA LEU A 117 -26.10 -2.06 -0.58
C LEU A 117 -26.99 -1.91 -1.82
N THR A 118 -28.26 -2.33 -1.73
CA THR A 118 -29.23 -2.20 -2.83
C THR A 118 -29.46 -0.74 -3.23
N ASP A 119 -29.44 0.20 -2.28
CA ASP A 119 -29.56 1.63 -2.57
C ASP A 119 -28.27 2.19 -3.18
N LEU A 120 -27.13 1.83 -2.62
CA LEU A 120 -25.81 2.24 -3.11
C LEU A 120 -25.54 1.76 -4.54
N GLN A 121 -25.98 0.56 -4.91
CA GLN A 121 -25.82 0.01 -6.26
C GLN A 121 -26.68 0.70 -7.33
N LYS A 122 -27.68 1.51 -6.96
CA LYS A 122 -28.42 2.35 -7.91
C LYS A 122 -27.63 3.60 -8.30
N LEU A 123 -26.71 4.04 -7.42
CA LEU A 123 -25.92 5.25 -7.61
C LEU A 123 -24.79 5.02 -8.61
N ARG A 124 -24.55 6.02 -9.47
CA ARG A 124 -23.39 6.05 -10.38
C ARG A 124 -22.26 6.83 -9.75
N LEU A 125 -21.05 6.30 -9.86
CA LEU A 125 -19.86 6.99 -9.40
C LEU A 125 -19.48 8.14 -10.34
N ARG A 126 -18.99 9.22 -9.77
CA ARG A 126 -18.35 10.32 -10.49
C ARG A 126 -16.89 9.98 -10.79
N SER A 127 -16.41 10.47 -11.91
CA SER A 127 -15.01 10.31 -12.32
C SER A 127 -14.05 10.98 -11.34
N ASP A 128 -12.82 10.52 -11.30
CA ASP A 128 -11.74 11.05 -10.46
C ASP A 128 -12.08 10.99 -8.96
N GLU A 129 -11.71 11.97 -8.18
CA GLU A 129 -12.11 12.13 -6.77
C GLU A 129 -13.54 12.70 -6.61
N GLY A 130 -14.33 12.72 -7.67
CA GLY A 130 -15.71 13.20 -7.63
C GLY A 130 -15.82 14.73 -7.60
N GLY A 131 -16.88 15.22 -6.92
CA GLY A 131 -17.25 16.62 -6.90
C GLY A 131 -18.40 16.94 -7.89
N ALA A 132 -19.09 18.05 -7.65
CA ALA A 132 -20.33 18.39 -8.38
C ALA A 132 -20.16 18.51 -9.91
N GLN A 133 -18.96 18.87 -10.36
CA GLN A 133 -18.65 19.05 -11.79
C GLN A 133 -18.04 17.80 -12.44
N ALA A 134 -17.65 16.78 -11.66
CA ALA A 134 -17.06 15.58 -12.21
C ALA A 134 -18.09 14.76 -13.00
N PRO A 135 -17.74 14.25 -14.19
CA PRO A 135 -18.64 13.45 -15.02
C PRO A 135 -19.12 12.20 -14.29
N LEU A 136 -20.38 11.84 -14.50
CA LEU A 136 -20.90 10.55 -14.06
C LEU A 136 -20.40 9.43 -14.98
N THR A 137 -20.07 8.29 -14.37
CA THR A 137 -19.63 7.09 -15.08
C THR A 137 -20.69 5.98 -14.96
N ASP A 138 -20.46 4.84 -15.62
CA ASP A 138 -21.28 3.64 -15.44
C ASP A 138 -20.82 2.77 -14.26
N GLN A 139 -19.80 3.19 -13.53
CA GLN A 139 -19.31 2.49 -12.33
C GLN A 139 -20.27 2.67 -11.16
N ARG A 140 -20.29 1.68 -10.28
CA ARG A 140 -21.14 1.62 -9.08
C ARG A 140 -20.26 1.44 -7.84
N VAL A 141 -20.84 1.73 -6.67
CA VAL A 141 -20.20 1.44 -5.38
C VAL A 141 -19.87 -0.05 -5.29
N VAL A 142 -18.64 -0.35 -4.93
CA VAL A 142 -18.06 -1.70 -4.89
C VAL A 142 -18.09 -2.22 -3.45
N THR A 143 -18.34 -3.51 -3.25
CA THR A 143 -18.16 -4.13 -1.94
C THR A 143 -16.70 -4.51 -1.70
N LEU A 144 -16.32 -4.66 -0.42
CA LEU A 144 -14.99 -5.16 -0.06
C LEU A 144 -14.73 -6.54 -0.66
N GLU A 145 -15.72 -7.42 -0.66
CA GLU A 145 -15.61 -8.76 -1.24
C GLU A 145 -15.31 -8.72 -2.74
N GLN A 146 -15.95 -7.81 -3.48
CA GLN A 146 -15.68 -7.61 -4.92
C GLN A 146 -14.25 -7.08 -5.14
N MET A 147 -13.83 -6.10 -4.33
CA MET A 147 -12.49 -5.53 -4.38
C MET A 147 -11.41 -6.60 -4.11
N LEU A 148 -11.59 -7.40 -3.03
CA LEU A 148 -10.71 -8.51 -2.69
C LEU A 148 -10.65 -9.55 -3.83
N ALA A 149 -11.80 -9.95 -4.38
CA ALA A 149 -11.85 -10.95 -5.45
C ALA A 149 -11.10 -10.50 -6.71
N ARG A 150 -11.21 -9.22 -7.09
CA ARG A 150 -10.55 -8.67 -8.30
C ARG A 150 -9.07 -8.39 -8.12
N SER A 151 -8.62 -8.05 -6.93
CA SER A 151 -7.21 -7.77 -6.63
C SER A 151 -6.39 -9.04 -6.36
N LYS A 152 -7.03 -10.16 -6.01
CA LYS A 152 -6.36 -11.40 -5.61
C LYS A 152 -5.39 -11.92 -6.67
N GLY A 153 -4.13 -12.09 -6.28
CA GLY A 153 -3.05 -12.57 -7.15
C GLY A 153 -2.43 -11.50 -8.06
N HIS A 154 -2.94 -10.26 -8.05
CA HIS A 154 -2.50 -9.21 -8.97
C HIS A 154 -1.77 -8.04 -8.29
N ILE A 155 -2.33 -7.49 -7.20
CA ILE A 155 -1.85 -6.28 -6.54
C ILE A 155 -2.09 -6.38 -5.03
N LEU A 156 -1.33 -5.69 -4.19
CA LEU A 156 -1.65 -5.55 -2.77
C LEU A 156 -2.74 -4.48 -2.57
N LEU A 157 -3.54 -4.65 -1.52
CA LEU A 157 -4.48 -3.62 -1.07
C LEU A 157 -4.01 -3.01 0.25
N ASN A 158 -4.08 -1.70 0.39
CA ASN A 158 -3.94 -0.96 1.64
C ASN A 158 -5.34 -0.46 2.03
N LEU A 159 -5.97 -1.11 3.02
CA LEU A 159 -7.33 -0.79 3.44
C LEU A 159 -7.32 0.29 4.52
N ASP A 160 -7.81 1.47 4.19
CA ASP A 160 -8.08 2.53 5.15
C ASP A 160 -9.49 2.35 5.74
N VAL A 161 -9.55 1.84 6.97
CA VAL A 161 -10.79 1.49 7.65
C VAL A 161 -11.34 2.72 8.35
N LYS A 162 -12.37 3.34 7.77
CA LYS A 162 -12.92 4.63 8.24
C LYS A 162 -13.86 4.51 9.43
N ASP A 163 -14.38 3.32 9.71
CA ASP A 163 -15.32 3.06 10.81
C ASP A 163 -14.69 2.07 11.82
N ALA A 164 -15.28 1.88 12.99
CA ALA A 164 -14.80 0.92 13.99
C ALA A 164 -15.18 -0.53 13.61
N ILE A 165 -14.68 -1.01 12.45
CA ILE A 165 -15.06 -2.30 11.82
C ILE A 165 -13.84 -3.19 11.50
N TYR A 166 -12.70 -2.98 12.16
CA TYR A 166 -11.46 -3.72 11.88
C TYR A 166 -11.63 -5.25 11.91
N VAL A 167 -12.37 -5.77 12.89
CA VAL A 167 -12.61 -7.22 12.99
C VAL A 167 -13.35 -7.73 11.76
N GLN A 168 -14.43 -7.06 11.33
CA GLN A 168 -15.21 -7.45 10.15
C GLN A 168 -14.37 -7.40 8.87
N VAL A 169 -13.52 -6.36 8.72
CA VAL A 169 -12.63 -6.20 7.56
C VAL A 169 -11.60 -7.34 7.53
N VAL A 170 -10.89 -7.59 8.63
CA VAL A 170 -9.87 -8.64 8.69
C VAL A 170 -10.47 -10.04 8.53
N ASP A 171 -11.68 -10.28 9.05
CA ASP A 171 -12.40 -11.54 8.83
C ASP A 171 -12.81 -11.72 7.36
N ALA A 172 -13.20 -10.65 6.65
CA ALA A 172 -13.46 -10.72 5.20
C ALA A 172 -12.18 -11.03 4.42
N VAL A 173 -11.06 -10.40 4.76
CA VAL A 173 -9.73 -10.69 4.20
C VAL A 173 -9.32 -12.14 4.43
N ALA A 174 -9.55 -12.67 5.64
CA ALA A 174 -9.24 -14.07 5.98
C ALA A 174 -10.11 -15.06 5.19
N ARG A 175 -11.43 -14.79 5.07
CA ARG A 175 -12.31 -15.61 4.21
C ARG A 175 -11.89 -15.61 2.74
N ALA A 176 -11.35 -14.49 2.24
CA ALA A 176 -10.81 -14.41 0.89
C ALA A 176 -9.44 -15.11 0.74
N GLY A 177 -8.78 -15.49 1.84
CA GLY A 177 -7.42 -16.05 1.83
C GLY A 177 -6.39 -15.04 1.35
N MET A 178 -6.49 -13.76 1.79
CA MET A 178 -5.66 -12.66 1.32
C MET A 178 -4.84 -11.98 2.43
N GLN A 179 -4.61 -12.66 3.56
CA GLN A 179 -3.93 -12.08 4.74
C GLN A 179 -2.53 -11.53 4.41
N HIS A 180 -1.82 -12.16 3.46
CA HIS A 180 -0.51 -11.72 2.99
C HIS A 180 -0.58 -10.83 1.73
N GLN A 181 -1.78 -10.36 1.38
CA GLN A 181 -2.00 -9.48 0.22
C GLN A 181 -2.71 -8.18 0.62
N VAL A 182 -3.07 -8.06 1.89
CA VAL A 182 -3.77 -6.90 2.44
C VAL A 182 -2.95 -6.26 3.56
N ILE A 183 -2.88 -4.94 3.52
CA ILE A 183 -2.35 -4.06 4.56
C ILE A 183 -3.55 -3.43 5.25
N VAL A 184 -3.53 -3.42 6.58
CA VAL A 184 -4.47 -2.65 7.40
C VAL A 184 -3.68 -1.67 8.25
N LYS A 185 -4.25 -0.51 8.53
CA LYS A 185 -3.60 0.54 9.29
C LYS A 185 -4.52 1.11 10.37
N ALA A 186 -3.94 1.55 11.47
CA ALA A 186 -4.65 2.22 12.56
C ALA A 186 -3.73 3.20 13.28
N GLU A 187 -4.33 4.23 13.85
CA GLU A 187 -3.62 5.29 14.56
C GLU A 187 -2.92 4.79 15.83
N ALA A 188 -1.67 5.20 16.02
CA ALA A 188 -0.86 4.89 17.18
C ALA A 188 -0.20 6.16 17.76
N GLY A 189 -0.48 6.44 19.03
CA GLY A 189 0.20 7.44 19.84
C GLY A 189 1.15 6.80 20.88
N ILE A 190 1.79 7.62 21.70
CA ILE A 190 2.79 7.16 22.67
C ILE A 190 2.23 6.18 23.72
N ALA A 191 0.95 6.28 24.05
CA ALA A 191 0.27 5.41 25.02
C ALA A 191 -0.41 4.20 24.35
N THR A 192 -0.40 4.12 23.02
CA THR A 192 -1.03 3.02 22.28
C THR A 192 -0.15 1.76 22.41
N PRO A 193 -0.72 0.59 22.79
CA PRO A 193 0.03 -0.65 22.82
C PRO A 193 0.54 -1.05 21.42
N PRO A 194 1.52 -1.98 21.30
CA PRO A 194 2.02 -2.44 20.01
C PRO A 194 0.93 -3.15 19.19
N LEU A 195 0.25 -2.41 18.30
CA LEU A 195 -0.95 -2.87 17.59
C LEU A 195 -0.68 -4.09 16.70
N ALA A 196 0.49 -4.16 16.04
CA ALA A 196 0.83 -5.26 15.14
C ALA A 196 0.87 -6.65 15.84
N ALA A 197 0.95 -6.69 17.17
CA ALA A 197 0.87 -7.94 17.96
C ALA A 197 -0.54 -8.23 18.49
N MET A 198 -1.53 -7.40 18.17
CA MET A 198 -2.89 -7.49 18.71
C MET A 198 -3.89 -7.95 17.65
N LEU A 199 -4.89 -8.73 18.07
CA LEU A 199 -6.06 -9.03 17.23
C LEU A 199 -6.84 -7.74 16.91
N PRO A 200 -7.32 -7.59 15.68
CA PRO A 200 -7.18 -8.52 14.56
C PRO A 200 -5.93 -8.27 13.69
N PHE A 201 -5.09 -7.29 14.03
CA PHE A 201 -3.99 -6.77 13.19
C PHE A 201 -2.83 -7.75 12.98
N ASP A 202 -2.64 -8.69 13.91
CA ASP A 202 -1.63 -9.76 13.84
C ASP A 202 -1.85 -10.78 12.70
N LYS A 203 -3.00 -10.70 12.02
CA LYS A 203 -3.40 -11.61 10.93
C LYS A 203 -3.11 -11.10 9.52
N VAL A 204 -2.68 -9.84 9.38
CA VAL A 204 -2.48 -9.17 8.08
C VAL A 204 -1.19 -8.36 8.12
N TYR A 205 -0.74 -7.82 7.00
CA TYR A 205 0.26 -6.75 7.05
C TYR A 205 -0.33 -5.55 7.76
N PHE A 206 0.41 -5.00 8.71
CA PHE A 206 -0.08 -3.91 9.53
C PHE A 206 0.88 -2.73 9.55
N PHE A 207 0.34 -1.53 9.35
CA PHE A 207 1.05 -0.26 9.41
C PHE A 207 0.47 0.63 10.52
N PRO A 208 1.16 0.82 11.66
CA PRO A 208 0.80 1.88 12.60
C PRO A 208 0.89 3.24 11.92
N ILE A 209 -0.18 4.04 11.99
CA ILE A 209 -0.19 5.45 11.61
C ILE A 209 0.34 6.24 12.81
N LEU A 210 1.53 6.82 12.71
CA LEU A 210 2.15 7.54 13.83
C LEU A 210 1.54 8.93 13.97
N ILE A 211 0.72 9.13 15.01
CA ILE A 211 0.02 10.40 15.22
C ILE A 211 1.00 11.47 15.71
N ASN A 212 1.15 12.53 14.93
CA ASN A 212 1.86 13.74 15.33
C ASN A 212 0.87 14.76 15.93
N ALA A 213 0.38 14.48 17.13
CA ALA A 213 -0.57 15.34 17.82
C ALA A 213 -0.01 16.76 17.94
N HIS A 214 -0.69 17.73 17.34
CA HIS A 214 -0.33 19.15 17.34
C HIS A 214 1.09 19.49 16.84
N GLY A 215 1.71 18.59 16.04
CA GLY A 215 3.06 18.79 15.51
C GLY A 215 4.20 18.62 16.54
N THR A 216 3.90 18.20 17.75
CA THR A 216 4.84 18.16 18.89
C THR A 216 5.15 16.75 19.38
N ALA A 217 4.52 15.69 18.81
CA ALA A 217 4.76 14.33 19.23
C ALA A 217 6.20 13.90 18.91
N ASP A 218 6.83 13.17 19.83
CA ASP A 218 8.04 12.42 19.56
C ASP A 218 7.70 11.15 18.77
N LEU A 219 7.66 11.29 17.44
CA LEU A 219 7.33 10.20 16.54
C LEU A 219 8.31 9.02 16.63
N ALA A 220 9.58 9.26 16.95
CA ALA A 220 10.57 8.19 17.13
C ALA A 220 10.28 7.38 18.40
N ALA A 221 9.84 8.03 19.48
CA ALA A 221 9.39 7.34 20.68
C ALA A 221 8.12 6.51 20.42
N VAL A 222 7.15 7.06 19.66
CA VAL A 222 5.94 6.31 19.25
C VAL A 222 6.33 5.11 18.39
N ALA A 223 7.17 5.27 17.38
CA ALA A 223 7.68 4.19 16.55
C ALA A 223 8.37 3.09 17.37
N THR A 224 9.25 3.48 18.30
CA THR A 224 9.93 2.55 19.22
C THR A 224 8.92 1.80 20.09
N ALA A 225 7.87 2.48 20.58
CA ALA A 225 6.82 1.83 21.35
C ALA A 225 6.08 0.76 20.53
N GLN A 226 5.81 1.04 19.24
CA GLN A 226 5.10 0.12 18.34
C GLN A 226 5.93 -1.10 17.90
N THR A 227 7.26 -1.11 18.12
CA THR A 227 8.12 -2.27 17.82
C THR A 227 8.34 -3.20 19.02
N ARG A 228 7.79 -2.91 20.22
CA ARG A 228 7.95 -3.74 21.40
C ARG A 228 7.22 -5.07 21.27
N ASN A 229 7.97 -6.15 21.05
CA ASN A 229 7.42 -7.51 20.83
C ASN A 229 6.42 -7.56 19.66
N ALA A 230 6.59 -6.68 18.66
CA ALA A 230 5.76 -6.59 17.47
C ALA A 230 6.64 -6.20 16.27
N HIS A 231 6.24 -6.63 15.08
CA HIS A 231 6.98 -6.38 13.85
C HIS A 231 6.04 -5.80 12.79
N PRO A 232 5.65 -4.52 12.89
CA PRO A 232 4.92 -3.88 11.81
C PRO A 232 5.80 -3.84 10.54
N VAL A 233 5.18 -3.94 9.36
CA VAL A 233 5.93 -3.93 8.09
C VAL A 233 6.44 -2.52 7.78
N ALA A 234 5.61 -1.51 8.06
CA ALA A 234 5.97 -0.10 7.90
C ALA A 234 5.26 0.77 8.93
N PHE A 235 5.75 2.00 9.10
CA PHE A 235 5.03 3.10 9.75
C PHE A 235 4.48 4.05 8.70
N GLU A 236 3.21 4.42 8.79
CA GLU A 236 2.65 5.54 8.03
C GLU A 236 2.83 6.85 8.80
N LEU A 237 3.33 7.87 8.10
CA LEU A 237 3.67 9.19 8.62
C LEU A 237 2.78 10.25 7.96
N PRO A 238 1.56 10.52 8.48
CA PRO A 238 0.60 11.40 7.82
C PRO A 238 1.02 12.87 7.81
N LYS A 239 1.75 13.30 8.85
CA LYS A 239 2.32 14.66 8.96
C LYS A 239 3.59 14.65 9.77
N MET A 240 4.67 15.23 9.23
CA MET A 240 5.93 15.39 9.94
C MET A 240 6.73 16.58 9.44
N THR A 241 7.71 17.00 10.22
CA THR A 241 8.73 17.94 9.80
C THR A 241 9.98 17.21 9.32
N ALA A 242 10.75 17.83 8.46
CA ALA A 242 12.05 17.26 8.04
C ALA A 242 13.00 16.99 9.23
N ALA A 243 12.88 17.77 10.32
CA ALA A 243 13.70 17.60 11.51
C ALA A 243 13.40 16.31 12.30
N GLN A 244 12.19 15.75 12.17
CA GLN A 244 11.80 14.49 12.84
C GLN A 244 12.30 13.25 12.09
N LEU A 245 12.56 13.37 10.78
CA LEU A 245 12.88 12.23 9.92
C LEU A 245 14.15 11.46 10.33
N PRO A 246 15.30 12.09 10.68
CA PRO A 246 16.51 11.34 11.02
C PRO A 246 16.32 10.37 12.21
N ALA A 247 15.57 10.77 13.23
CA ALA A 247 15.28 9.91 14.38
C ALA A 247 14.36 8.74 13.99
N LEU A 248 13.35 8.98 13.15
CA LEU A 248 12.47 7.93 12.61
C LEU A 248 13.24 6.94 11.73
N VAL A 249 14.14 7.42 10.88
CA VAL A 249 15.00 6.57 10.04
C VAL A 249 15.92 5.70 10.91
N ALA A 250 16.43 6.22 12.03
CA ALA A 250 17.23 5.42 12.96
C ALA A 250 16.41 4.27 13.57
N VAL A 251 15.16 4.52 14.00
CA VAL A 251 14.24 3.48 14.49
C VAL A 251 13.89 2.48 13.40
N SER A 252 13.54 2.98 12.21
CA SER A 252 13.23 2.18 11.01
C SER A 252 14.35 1.15 10.73
N LYS A 253 15.60 1.62 10.64
CA LYS A 253 16.77 0.76 10.41
C LYS A 253 17.03 -0.22 11.54
N ALA A 254 16.92 0.22 12.80
CA ALA A 254 17.17 -0.64 13.96
C ALA A 254 16.18 -1.82 14.06
N HIS A 255 14.96 -1.65 13.56
CA HIS A 255 13.89 -2.63 13.66
C HIS A 255 13.47 -3.25 12.31
N ASN A 256 14.11 -2.90 11.19
CA ASN A 256 13.75 -3.34 9.85
C ASN A 256 12.28 -3.01 9.49
N VAL A 257 11.78 -1.85 9.92
CA VAL A 257 10.44 -1.35 9.63
C VAL A 257 10.54 -0.22 8.63
N ARG A 258 9.77 -0.27 7.54
CA ARG A 258 9.81 0.73 6.47
C ARG A 258 9.09 2.01 6.86
N LEU A 259 9.34 3.11 6.15
CA LEU A 259 8.63 4.38 6.31
C LEU A 259 7.76 4.64 5.08
N MET A 260 6.48 4.92 5.34
CA MET A 260 5.48 5.30 4.35
C MET A 260 5.07 6.76 4.55
N VAL A 261 4.98 7.51 3.46
CA VAL A 261 4.42 8.86 3.44
C VAL A 261 3.46 9.05 2.29
N ASN A 262 2.61 10.06 2.41
CA ASN A 262 1.78 10.56 1.32
C ASN A 262 2.50 11.73 0.64
N SER A 263 2.55 11.77 -0.70
CA SER A 263 3.09 12.89 -1.48
C SER A 263 2.01 13.70 -2.19
N LEU A 264 0.72 13.46 -1.90
CA LEU A 264 -0.45 14.00 -2.60
C LEU A 264 -0.40 15.53 -2.79
N TRP A 265 -0.04 16.27 -1.74
CA TRP A 265 0.17 17.73 -1.79
C TRP A 265 1.28 18.15 -0.81
N GLU A 266 1.74 19.38 -0.92
CA GLU A 266 2.72 19.92 0.02
C GLU A 266 2.17 19.93 1.45
N GLY A 267 2.98 19.50 2.42
CA GLY A 267 2.66 19.56 3.85
C GLY A 267 2.55 18.22 4.57
N PHE A 268 2.60 17.09 3.85
CA PHE A 268 2.79 15.79 4.51
C PHE A 268 4.19 15.67 5.12
N ILE A 269 5.22 16.05 4.36
CA ILE A 269 6.54 16.35 4.92
C ILE A 269 6.89 17.79 4.57
N ALA A 270 6.93 18.64 5.56
CA ALA A 270 7.20 20.07 5.36
C ALA A 270 8.52 20.28 4.60
N GLY A 271 8.46 20.98 3.46
CA GLY A 271 9.59 21.32 2.62
C GLY A 271 10.07 20.24 1.64
N TYR A 272 9.30 19.16 1.42
CA TYR A 272 9.61 18.15 0.38
C TYR A 272 8.86 18.38 -0.93
N GLY A 273 7.72 19.07 -0.89
CA GLY A 273 6.81 19.22 -2.03
C GLY A 273 5.76 18.11 -2.09
N GLY A 274 4.85 18.23 -3.05
CA GLY A 274 3.80 17.24 -3.33
C GLY A 274 3.90 16.67 -4.73
N ASP A 275 2.88 15.90 -5.17
CA ASP A 275 2.84 15.24 -6.47
C ASP A 275 2.98 16.24 -7.64
N ALA A 276 2.34 17.40 -7.55
CA ALA A 276 2.49 18.44 -8.58
C ALA A 276 3.92 18.96 -8.74
N ASP A 277 4.73 18.96 -7.66
CA ASP A 277 6.15 19.28 -7.73
C ASP A 277 6.95 18.10 -8.25
N ALA A 278 6.60 16.88 -7.81
CA ALA A 278 7.24 15.64 -8.21
C ALA A 278 7.09 15.34 -9.71
N GLU A 279 5.95 15.65 -10.30
CA GLU A 279 5.75 15.50 -11.75
C GLU A 279 6.67 16.43 -12.56
N ARG A 280 7.03 17.60 -12.02
CA ARG A 280 7.98 18.54 -12.65
C ARG A 280 9.44 18.14 -12.42
N ASP A 281 9.75 17.66 -11.21
CA ASP A 281 11.10 17.26 -10.81
C ASP A 281 11.03 16.08 -9.82
N PRO A 282 10.89 14.84 -10.32
CA PRO A 282 10.72 13.67 -9.48
C PRO A 282 11.91 13.38 -8.56
N ASP A 283 13.14 13.72 -8.99
CA ASP A 283 14.33 13.50 -8.16
C ASP A 283 14.38 14.44 -6.95
N LYS A 284 13.87 15.67 -7.10
CA LYS A 284 13.79 16.66 -6.04
C LYS A 284 12.78 16.28 -4.94
N VAL A 285 11.69 15.60 -5.29
CA VAL A 285 10.64 15.20 -4.34
C VAL A 285 10.79 13.72 -3.97
N TRP A 286 10.38 12.81 -4.84
CA TRP A 286 10.40 11.37 -4.56
C TRP A 286 11.81 10.81 -4.38
N GLY A 287 12.78 11.29 -5.19
CA GLY A 287 14.19 10.92 -5.07
C GLY A 287 14.79 11.37 -3.75
N ARG A 288 14.47 12.59 -3.31
CA ARG A 288 14.88 13.08 -2.00
C ARG A 288 14.23 12.27 -0.87
N MET A 289 12.92 12.00 -0.94
CA MET A 289 12.23 11.13 0.04
C MET A 289 12.96 9.79 0.16
N HIS A 290 13.27 9.16 -0.97
CA HIS A 290 13.92 7.86 -0.98
C HIS A 290 15.35 7.91 -0.41
N ARG A 291 16.15 8.89 -0.78
CA ARG A 291 17.51 9.08 -0.23
C ARG A 291 17.50 9.35 1.27
N ASP A 292 16.48 10.03 1.75
CA ASP A 292 16.32 10.37 3.16
C ASP A 292 15.68 9.22 3.99
N GLY A 293 15.43 8.05 3.37
CA GLY A 293 15.02 6.81 4.03
C GLY A 293 13.52 6.47 3.96
N ILE A 294 12.73 7.23 3.21
CA ILE A 294 11.33 6.92 2.93
C ILE A 294 11.28 6.00 1.71
N SER A 295 10.63 4.87 1.83
CA SER A 295 10.66 3.85 0.79
C SER A 295 9.28 3.33 0.37
N ILE A 296 8.20 3.80 1.00
CA ILE A 296 6.82 3.56 0.56
C ILE A 296 6.19 4.93 0.34
N ILE A 297 5.72 5.21 -0.88
CA ILE A 297 5.18 6.52 -1.25
C ILE A 297 3.77 6.33 -1.80
N GLN A 298 2.80 6.99 -1.15
CA GLN A 298 1.43 7.08 -1.63
C GLN A 298 1.24 8.36 -2.42
N THR A 299 0.64 8.24 -3.62
CA THR A 299 0.59 9.30 -4.63
C THR A 299 -0.71 9.23 -5.45
N ASP A 300 -1.17 10.37 -5.97
CA ASP A 300 -2.21 10.47 -6.99
C ASP A 300 -1.62 10.37 -8.42
N ALA A 301 -0.28 10.35 -8.55
CA ALA A 301 0.43 10.22 -9.82
C ALA A 301 1.23 8.89 -9.93
N PRO A 302 0.59 7.70 -9.75
CA PRO A 302 1.31 6.43 -9.66
C PRO A 302 2.07 6.07 -10.95
N GLU A 303 1.56 6.42 -12.16
CA GLU A 303 2.28 6.19 -13.41
C GLU A 303 3.62 6.96 -13.45
N ALA A 304 3.62 8.22 -13.02
CA ALA A 304 4.83 9.04 -12.98
C ALA A 304 5.84 8.51 -11.95
N LEU A 305 5.38 8.08 -10.78
CA LEU A 305 6.28 7.50 -9.76
C LEU A 305 6.85 6.15 -10.20
N LEU A 306 6.07 5.31 -10.89
CA LEU A 306 6.55 4.05 -11.47
C LEU A 306 7.64 4.30 -12.52
N ARG A 307 7.44 5.25 -13.42
CA ARG A 307 8.45 5.68 -14.41
C ARG A 307 9.72 6.18 -13.72
N TYR A 308 9.59 7.00 -12.69
CA TYR A 308 10.74 7.47 -11.92
C TYR A 308 11.49 6.30 -11.26
N ARG A 309 10.79 5.38 -10.59
CA ARG A 309 11.39 4.18 -10.01
C ARG A 309 12.18 3.37 -11.03
N ALA A 310 11.59 3.11 -12.19
CA ALA A 310 12.26 2.38 -13.26
C ALA A 310 13.58 3.07 -13.71
N SER A 311 13.62 4.41 -13.69
CA SER A 311 14.84 5.16 -14.02
C SER A 311 15.95 5.01 -12.98
N LEU A 312 15.61 4.75 -11.71
CA LEU A 312 16.58 4.47 -10.64
C LEU A 312 17.19 3.07 -10.78
N GLU A 313 16.41 2.09 -11.20
CA GLU A 313 16.82 0.69 -11.37
C GLU A 313 17.76 0.51 -12.59
N GLN A 314 17.85 1.50 -13.49
CA GLN A 314 18.71 1.49 -14.68
C GLN A 314 20.06 2.21 -14.45
N ARG A 315 20.27 2.86 -13.31
CA ARG A 315 21.50 3.58 -12.93
C ARG A 315 22.45 2.69 -12.16
#